data_b5ebeb07cd4ad657b66cb22524149f5d
#
_entry.id   b5ebeb07cd4ad657b66cb22524149f5d
#
_cell.length_a   1.000
_cell.length_b   1.000
_cell.length_c   1.000
_cell.angle_alpha   90.00
_cell.angle_beta   90.00
_cell.angle_gamma   90.00
#
_symmetry.space_group_name_H-M   'P 1'
#
loop_
_entity.id
_entity.type
_entity.pdbx_description
1 polymer ?
#
loop_
_entity_poly.entity_id
_entity_poly.type
_entity_poly.pdbx_seq_one_letter_code
_entity_poly.pdbx_strand_id
1 'polypeptide(L)'
;VCTLASDSKVVVPANYNSPGQIVIGGDSEAVERAIALLTERGIRKVVKLAVSVPSHTPLMREAANRLAEVMAGLSWQAPSLPVVQNVDAKVHDGVDAIRDALVRQLYLPVRWTECVQVLASQGATRIAECGPGKVLAGLVKRIDKGLDARAIGGVGDFQGALADWQG
;
A
#
# COMPACT_ATOMS: atom_id res chain seq x y z
N VAL A 1 -1.07 19.56 4.63
CA VAL A 1 -2.12 19.91 3.64
C VAL A 1 -3.44 19.26 4.00
N CYS A 2 -3.49 17.93 4.18
CA CYS A 2 -4.76 17.24 4.49
C CYS A 2 -5.50 17.88 5.68
N THR A 3 -4.81 18.15 6.79
CA THR A 3 -5.38 18.81 7.97
C THR A 3 -6.04 20.16 7.65
N LEU A 4 -5.42 20.96 6.77
CA LEU A 4 -5.95 22.26 6.35
C LEU A 4 -7.11 22.12 5.37
N ALA A 5 -7.14 21.07 4.58
CA ALA A 5 -8.16 20.82 3.57
C ALA A 5 -9.40 20.11 4.13
N SER A 6 -9.32 19.53 5.33
CA SER A 6 -10.42 18.74 5.93
C SER A 6 -11.70 19.54 6.12
N ASP A 7 -11.65 20.66 6.83
CA ASP A 7 -12.82 21.53 7.06
C ASP A 7 -14.11 20.72 7.29
N SER A 8 -14.17 19.95 8.39
CA SER A 8 -15.25 19.01 8.74
C SER A 8 -15.47 17.80 7.82
N LYS A 9 -14.69 17.66 6.76
CA LYS A 9 -14.67 16.52 5.80
C LYS A 9 -13.40 15.70 5.97
N VAL A 10 -13.42 14.47 5.47
CA VAL A 10 -12.24 13.59 5.53
C VAL A 10 -11.36 13.80 4.30
N VAL A 11 -10.09 14.09 4.51
CA VAL A 11 -9.01 13.92 3.53
C VAL A 11 -7.72 13.55 4.27
N VAL A 12 -7.15 12.42 3.92
CA VAL A 12 -5.98 11.85 4.60
C VAL A 12 -5.00 11.24 3.59
N PRO A 13 -3.73 11.06 3.96
CA PRO A 13 -2.85 10.17 3.20
C PRO A 13 -3.43 8.76 3.18
N ALA A 14 -3.60 8.20 1.99
CA ALA A 14 -4.09 6.84 1.76
C ALA A 14 -2.96 5.87 1.43
N ASN A 15 -1.90 6.33 0.73
CA ASN A 15 -0.74 5.50 0.42
C ASN A 15 0.55 6.31 0.51
N TYR A 16 1.54 5.72 1.17
CA TYR A 16 2.94 6.15 1.13
C TYR A 16 3.70 5.23 0.17
N ASN A 17 3.66 5.55 -1.13
CA ASN A 17 4.12 4.64 -2.19
C ASN A 17 5.64 4.63 -2.38
N SER A 18 6.28 5.79 -2.33
CA SER A 18 7.73 5.93 -2.39
C SER A 18 8.12 7.35 -1.92
N PRO A 19 9.41 7.63 -1.66
CA PRO A 19 9.85 9.00 -1.42
C PRO A 19 9.32 9.96 -2.50
N GLY A 20 8.60 11.00 -2.08
CA GLY A 20 7.98 11.98 -2.97
C GLY A 20 6.70 11.53 -3.70
N GLN A 21 6.18 10.34 -3.42
CA GLN A 21 4.92 9.86 -4.02
C GLN A 21 3.94 9.39 -2.95
N ILE A 22 2.95 10.23 -2.66
CA ILE A 22 1.88 9.99 -1.69
C ILE A 22 0.53 10.10 -2.41
N VAL A 23 -0.38 9.19 -2.11
CA VAL A 23 -1.79 9.30 -2.53
C VAL A 23 -2.59 9.80 -1.34
N ILE A 24 -3.48 10.76 -1.58
CA ILE A 24 -4.47 11.22 -0.62
C ILE A 24 -5.85 10.75 -1.05
N GLY A 25 -6.73 10.51 -0.10
CA GLY A 25 -8.11 10.09 -0.35
C GLY A 25 -9.06 10.64 0.71
N GLY A 26 -10.35 10.66 0.37
CA GLY A 26 -11.38 11.18 1.26
C GLY A 26 -12.61 11.69 0.52
N ASP A 27 -13.33 12.61 1.15
CA ASP A 27 -14.46 13.32 0.54
C ASP A 27 -14.00 14.16 -0.66
N SER A 28 -14.75 14.12 -1.75
CA SER A 28 -14.39 14.78 -3.01
C SER A 28 -14.07 16.26 -2.82
N GLU A 29 -14.89 17.00 -2.06
CA GLU A 29 -14.70 18.43 -1.80
C GLU A 29 -13.39 18.70 -1.03
N ALA A 30 -13.07 17.86 -0.04
CA ALA A 30 -11.84 17.99 0.72
C ALA A 30 -10.61 17.64 -0.11
N VAL A 31 -10.72 16.65 -1.01
CA VAL A 31 -9.66 16.30 -1.96
C VAL A 31 -9.42 17.46 -2.94
N GLU A 32 -10.47 18.09 -3.48
CA GLU A 32 -10.31 19.27 -4.37
C GLU A 32 -9.65 20.44 -3.64
N ARG A 33 -10.02 20.72 -2.37
CA ARG A 33 -9.32 21.74 -1.58
C ARG A 33 -7.85 21.39 -1.36
N ALA A 34 -7.55 20.12 -1.13
CA ALA A 34 -6.16 19.66 -0.96
C ALA A 34 -5.35 19.84 -2.26
N ILE A 35 -5.95 19.57 -3.42
CA ILE A 35 -5.33 19.80 -4.73
C ILE A 35 -5.01 21.29 -4.93
N ALA A 36 -5.96 22.18 -4.63
CA ALA A 36 -5.75 23.64 -4.72
C ALA A 36 -4.58 24.08 -3.82
N LEU A 37 -4.59 23.68 -2.53
CA LEU A 37 -3.53 24.02 -1.58
C LEU A 37 -2.16 23.46 -1.97
N LEU A 38 -2.09 22.28 -2.59
CA LEU A 38 -0.83 21.72 -3.10
C LEU A 38 -0.30 22.52 -4.29
N THR A 39 -1.20 22.92 -5.19
CA THR A 39 -0.87 23.74 -6.36
C THR A 39 -0.35 25.12 -5.96
N GLU A 40 -1.03 25.78 -5.02
CA GLU A 40 -0.60 27.07 -4.45
C GLU A 40 0.79 27.00 -3.80
N ARG A 41 1.13 25.85 -3.20
CA ARG A 41 2.46 25.60 -2.63
C ARG A 41 3.53 25.20 -3.63
N GLY A 42 3.21 25.24 -4.93
CA GLY A 42 4.15 24.97 -6.01
C GLY A 42 4.44 23.49 -6.27
N ILE A 43 3.59 22.58 -5.77
CA ILE A 43 3.71 21.15 -6.10
C ILE A 43 3.24 20.95 -7.54
N ARG A 44 4.20 20.72 -8.44
CA ARG A 44 3.95 20.68 -9.89
C ARG A 44 3.22 19.45 -10.38
N LYS A 45 3.32 18.33 -9.66
CA LYS A 45 2.76 17.04 -10.09
C LYS A 45 1.66 16.61 -9.11
N VAL A 46 0.47 17.13 -9.30
CA VAL A 46 -0.74 16.70 -8.62
C VAL A 46 -1.65 16.08 -9.67
N VAL A 47 -2.03 14.81 -9.49
CA VAL A 47 -2.84 14.05 -10.45
C VAL A 47 -4.06 13.49 -9.74
N LYS A 48 -5.24 13.84 -10.23
CA LYS A 48 -6.49 13.24 -9.76
C LYS A 48 -6.63 11.84 -10.36
N LEU A 49 -6.79 10.85 -9.50
CA LEU A 49 -6.98 9.47 -9.92
C LEU A 49 -8.47 9.19 -10.22
N ALA A 50 -8.73 8.40 -11.25
CA ALA A 50 -10.08 7.96 -11.62
C ALA A 50 -10.51 6.78 -10.71
N VAL A 51 -10.61 7.04 -9.40
CA VAL A 51 -11.01 6.06 -8.38
C VAL A 51 -12.24 6.58 -7.65
N SER A 52 -13.24 5.73 -7.49
CA SER A 52 -14.53 6.09 -6.87
C SER A 52 -14.65 5.66 -5.40
N VAL A 53 -13.77 4.78 -4.92
CA VAL A 53 -13.81 4.28 -3.55
C VAL A 53 -12.70 4.94 -2.72
N PRO A 54 -13.01 5.53 -1.55
CA PRO A 54 -12.04 6.19 -0.68
C PRO A 54 -11.24 5.16 0.14
N SER A 55 -10.61 4.19 -0.54
CA SER A 55 -9.83 3.13 0.09
C SER A 55 -8.74 3.71 0.97
N HIS A 56 -8.43 3.01 2.06
CA HIS A 56 -7.39 3.39 3.03
C HIS A 56 -7.66 4.73 3.73
N THR A 57 -8.93 5.09 3.88
CA THR A 57 -9.36 6.29 4.63
C THR A 57 -10.40 5.91 5.68
N PRO A 58 -10.63 6.75 6.71
CA PRO A 58 -11.66 6.53 7.75
C PRO A 58 -13.07 6.28 7.20
N LEU A 59 -13.38 6.71 5.97
CA LEU A 59 -14.67 6.49 5.30
C LEU A 59 -14.94 5.00 5.03
N MET A 60 -13.91 4.16 5.05
CA MET A 60 -14.04 2.70 4.86
C MET A 60 -14.32 1.93 6.15
N ARG A 61 -14.49 2.60 7.30
CA ARG A 61 -14.62 1.91 8.60
C ARG A 61 -15.83 0.99 8.67
N GLU A 62 -16.95 1.36 8.07
CA GLU A 62 -18.15 0.51 8.03
C GLU A 62 -17.89 -0.76 7.20
N ALA A 63 -17.26 -0.62 6.04
CA ALA A 63 -16.85 -1.77 5.22
C ALA A 63 -15.86 -2.67 5.96
N ALA A 64 -14.94 -2.10 6.73
CA ALA A 64 -14.00 -2.85 7.55
C ALA A 64 -14.70 -3.65 8.66
N ASN A 65 -15.73 -3.09 9.31
CA ASN A 65 -16.52 -3.79 10.31
C ASN A 65 -17.25 -4.99 9.68
N ARG A 66 -17.86 -4.81 8.51
CA ARG A 66 -18.49 -5.91 7.77
C ARG A 66 -17.49 -7.00 7.37
N LEU A 67 -16.29 -6.60 6.93
CA LEU A 67 -15.21 -7.56 6.65
C LEU A 67 -14.85 -8.37 7.90
N ALA A 68 -14.72 -7.70 9.06
CA ALA A 68 -14.40 -8.36 10.32
C ALA A 68 -15.44 -9.43 10.70
N GLU A 69 -16.73 -9.13 10.50
CA GLU A 69 -17.83 -10.09 10.73
C GLU A 69 -17.71 -11.32 9.82
N VAL A 70 -17.47 -11.12 8.51
CA VAL A 70 -17.26 -12.22 7.57
C VAL A 70 -16.04 -13.05 7.95
N MET A 71 -14.92 -12.39 8.27
CA MET A 71 -13.67 -13.04 8.67
C MET A 71 -13.79 -13.84 9.96
N ALA A 72 -14.69 -13.46 10.87
CA ALA A 72 -14.93 -14.19 12.10
C ALA A 72 -15.50 -15.61 11.86
N GLY A 73 -16.25 -15.80 10.77
CA GLY A 73 -16.80 -17.10 10.39
C GLY A 73 -15.87 -18.00 9.57
N LEU A 74 -14.65 -17.56 9.25
CA LEU A 74 -13.70 -18.31 8.43
C LEU A 74 -12.68 -19.06 9.30
N SER A 75 -12.26 -20.23 8.82
CA SER A 75 -11.12 -20.94 9.39
C SER A 75 -9.81 -20.30 8.92
N TRP A 76 -8.94 -19.99 9.85
CA TRP A 76 -7.66 -19.34 9.58
C TRP A 76 -6.50 -20.26 9.97
N GLN A 77 -5.45 -20.21 9.19
CA GLN A 77 -4.17 -20.83 9.50
C GLN A 77 -3.07 -19.77 9.51
N ALA A 78 -2.13 -19.92 10.43
CA ALA A 78 -0.94 -19.06 10.42
C ALA A 78 -0.16 -19.26 9.11
N PRO A 79 0.36 -18.20 8.52
CA PRO A 79 1.18 -18.32 7.31
C PRO A 79 2.49 -19.04 7.63
N SER A 80 2.96 -19.89 6.71
CA SER A 80 4.25 -20.59 6.83
C SER A 80 5.45 -19.68 6.52
N LEU A 81 5.21 -18.52 5.92
CA LEU A 81 6.21 -17.51 5.60
C LEU A 81 5.85 -16.18 6.27
N PRO A 82 6.84 -15.37 6.65
CA PRO A 82 6.57 -14.03 7.18
C PRO A 82 5.82 -13.18 6.15
N VAL A 83 4.74 -12.52 6.58
CA VAL A 83 3.96 -11.60 5.75
C VAL A 83 4.00 -10.22 6.37
N VAL A 84 4.64 -9.27 5.69
CA VAL A 84 4.66 -7.88 6.13
C VAL A 84 3.32 -7.23 5.81
N GLN A 85 2.60 -6.78 6.85
CA GLN A 85 1.31 -6.12 6.69
C GLN A 85 1.48 -4.66 6.25
N ASN A 86 0.73 -4.23 5.24
CA ASN A 86 0.87 -2.89 4.67
C ASN A 86 0.35 -1.75 5.57
N VAL A 87 -0.47 -2.06 6.57
CA VAL A 87 -1.08 -1.09 7.47
C VAL A 87 -0.11 -0.55 8.53
N ASP A 88 0.87 -1.35 8.94
CA ASP A 88 1.83 -1.01 10.00
C ASP A 88 3.27 -1.41 9.69
N ALA A 89 3.51 -1.97 8.50
CA ALA A 89 4.82 -2.45 8.03
C ALA A 89 5.46 -3.48 9.00
N LYS A 90 4.64 -4.38 9.57
CA LYS A 90 5.08 -5.39 10.54
C LYS A 90 4.70 -6.80 10.09
N VAL A 91 5.49 -7.77 10.53
CA VAL A 91 5.11 -9.18 10.56
C VAL A 91 4.39 -9.44 11.89
N HIS A 92 3.30 -10.17 11.85
CA HIS A 92 2.53 -10.55 13.03
C HIS A 92 2.58 -12.06 13.24
N ASP A 93 2.80 -12.49 14.49
CA ASP A 93 3.02 -13.90 14.87
C ASP A 93 1.73 -14.68 15.12
N GLY A 94 0.57 -14.07 15.01
CA GLY A 94 -0.69 -14.74 15.32
C GLY A 94 -1.80 -14.43 14.34
N VAL A 95 -2.68 -15.41 14.15
CA VAL A 95 -3.84 -15.27 13.27
C VAL A 95 -4.71 -14.07 13.64
N ASP A 96 -4.96 -13.83 14.92
CA ASP A 96 -5.81 -12.72 15.37
C ASP A 96 -5.17 -11.35 15.06
N ALA A 97 -3.86 -11.21 15.24
CA ALA A 97 -3.15 -9.99 14.91
C ALA A 97 -3.11 -9.75 13.38
N ILE A 98 -3.00 -10.81 12.57
CA ILE A 98 -3.09 -10.74 11.11
C ILE A 98 -4.50 -10.32 10.69
N ARG A 99 -5.53 -10.90 11.27
CA ARG A 99 -6.94 -10.53 10.99
C ARG A 99 -7.20 -9.07 11.33
N ASP A 100 -6.74 -8.61 12.49
CA ASP A 100 -6.84 -7.20 12.87
C ASP A 100 -6.13 -6.27 11.87
N ALA A 101 -4.92 -6.62 11.45
CA ALA A 101 -4.18 -5.87 10.42
C ALA A 101 -4.94 -5.82 9.08
N LEU A 102 -5.53 -6.93 8.64
CA LEU A 102 -6.35 -7.01 7.42
C LEU A 102 -7.62 -6.15 7.51
N VAL A 103 -8.24 -6.04 8.66
CA VAL A 103 -9.38 -5.15 8.88
C VAL A 103 -8.94 -3.69 8.88
N ARG A 104 -7.88 -3.37 9.62
CA ARG A 104 -7.35 -1.99 9.74
C ARG A 104 -6.87 -1.42 8.41
N GLN A 105 -6.31 -2.22 7.52
CA GLN A 105 -5.83 -1.74 6.22
C GLN A 105 -6.92 -1.15 5.33
N LEU A 106 -8.21 -1.46 5.54
CA LEU A 106 -9.27 -0.87 4.74
C LEU A 106 -9.42 0.64 5.01
N TYR A 107 -9.16 1.07 6.24
CA TYR A 107 -9.39 2.46 6.67
C TYR A 107 -8.13 3.20 7.15
N LEU A 108 -6.97 2.55 7.14
CA LEU A 108 -5.68 3.15 7.46
C LEU A 108 -4.76 3.13 6.23
N PRO A 109 -3.77 4.03 6.17
CA PRO A 109 -2.91 4.17 5.00
C PRO A 109 -2.04 2.94 4.73
N VAL A 110 -1.78 2.70 3.45
CA VAL A 110 -0.76 1.74 3.01
C VAL A 110 0.63 2.33 3.22
N ARG A 111 1.47 1.67 4.00
CA ARG A 111 2.85 2.05 4.33
C ARG A 111 3.85 1.32 3.44
N TRP A 112 3.66 1.39 2.10
CA TRP A 112 4.44 0.60 1.15
C TRP A 112 5.94 0.85 1.22
N THR A 113 6.35 2.12 1.35
CA THR A 113 7.77 2.48 1.53
C THR A 113 8.39 1.75 2.71
N GLU A 114 7.71 1.73 3.85
CA GLU A 114 8.20 1.07 5.06
C GLU A 114 8.18 -0.45 4.93
N CYS A 115 7.17 -1.03 4.26
CA CYS A 115 7.14 -2.47 3.99
C CYS A 115 8.38 -2.91 3.20
N VAL A 116 8.75 -2.18 2.16
CA VAL A 116 9.95 -2.47 1.36
C VAL A 116 11.22 -2.33 2.21
N GLN A 117 11.31 -1.30 3.04
CA GLN A 117 12.45 -1.09 3.96
C GLN A 117 12.56 -2.23 4.99
N VAL A 118 11.44 -2.72 5.52
CA VAL A 118 11.43 -3.88 6.42
C VAL A 118 11.94 -5.13 5.71
N LEU A 119 11.45 -5.41 4.49
CA LEU A 119 11.93 -6.55 3.71
C LEU A 119 13.45 -6.46 3.46
N ALA A 120 13.96 -5.30 3.05
CA ALA A 120 15.39 -5.08 2.86
C ALA A 120 16.19 -5.29 4.16
N SER A 121 15.70 -4.77 5.29
CA SER A 121 16.35 -4.93 6.60
C SER A 121 16.39 -6.38 7.08
N GLN A 122 15.46 -7.22 6.61
CA GLN A 122 15.42 -8.66 6.88
C GLN A 122 16.24 -9.49 5.88
N GLY A 123 17.03 -8.82 5.01
CA GLY A 123 17.95 -9.47 4.08
C GLY A 123 17.38 -9.79 2.71
N ALA A 124 16.19 -9.32 2.36
CA ALA A 124 15.69 -9.45 1.00
C ALA A 124 16.58 -8.66 0.04
N THR A 125 17.05 -9.32 -1.01
CA THR A 125 17.82 -8.69 -2.10
C THR A 125 17.06 -8.72 -3.43
N ARG A 126 16.04 -9.58 -3.53
CA ARG A 126 15.25 -9.85 -4.73
C ARG A 126 13.76 -9.75 -4.39
N ILE A 127 13.01 -9.03 -5.20
CA ILE A 127 11.56 -8.84 -5.01
C ILE A 127 10.83 -9.16 -6.30
N ALA A 128 9.84 -10.05 -6.23
CA ALA A 128 8.96 -10.39 -7.34
C ALA A 128 7.59 -9.74 -7.16
N GLU A 129 7.15 -8.92 -8.11
CA GLU A 129 5.77 -8.49 -8.22
C GLU A 129 4.98 -9.54 -9.00
N CYS A 130 4.20 -10.37 -8.31
CA CYS A 130 3.41 -11.42 -8.92
C CYS A 130 2.06 -10.89 -9.39
N GLY A 131 1.80 -10.93 -10.70
CA GLY A 131 0.54 -10.50 -11.28
C GLY A 131 0.70 -9.54 -12.46
N PRO A 132 -0.42 -9.04 -13.00
CA PRO A 132 -0.39 -8.13 -14.15
C PRO A 132 0.19 -6.77 -13.77
N GLY A 133 1.06 -6.22 -14.63
CA GLY A 133 1.65 -4.90 -14.44
C GLY A 133 3.05 -4.94 -13.85
N LYS A 134 3.57 -3.74 -13.56
CA LYS A 134 4.94 -3.52 -13.04
C LYS A 134 5.04 -2.29 -12.13
N VAL A 135 3.95 -1.96 -11.47
CA VAL A 135 3.86 -0.75 -10.65
C VAL A 135 4.68 -0.88 -9.38
N LEU A 136 4.54 -2.00 -8.67
CA LEU A 136 5.22 -2.23 -7.41
C LEU A 136 6.73 -2.40 -7.62
N ALA A 137 7.16 -3.14 -8.64
CA ALA A 137 8.58 -3.24 -9.00
C ALA A 137 9.19 -1.87 -9.31
N GLY A 138 8.44 -1.00 -9.98
CA GLY A 138 8.84 0.40 -10.22
C GLY A 138 8.94 1.23 -8.94
N LEU A 139 8.06 1.01 -7.96
CA LEU A 139 8.10 1.68 -6.66
C LEU A 139 9.28 1.18 -5.81
N VAL A 140 9.53 -0.13 -5.78
CA VAL A 140 10.67 -0.72 -5.07
C VAL A 140 11.98 -0.08 -5.52
N LYS A 141 12.22 0.04 -6.82
CA LYS A 141 13.43 0.68 -7.38
C LYS A 141 13.60 2.15 -6.98
N ARG A 142 12.51 2.85 -6.64
CA ARG A 142 12.57 4.23 -6.13
C ARG A 142 12.83 4.29 -4.63
N ILE A 143 12.42 3.26 -3.89
CA ILE A 143 12.59 3.17 -2.44
C ILE A 143 14.01 2.71 -2.13
N ASP A 144 14.46 1.63 -2.78
CA ASP A 144 15.78 1.07 -2.60
C ASP A 144 16.34 0.55 -3.93
N LYS A 145 17.42 1.18 -4.41
CA LYS A 145 18.10 0.82 -5.65
C LYS A 145 18.95 -0.46 -5.53
N GLY A 146 19.24 -0.90 -4.32
CA GLY A 146 19.96 -2.14 -4.06
C GLY A 146 19.12 -3.40 -4.24
N LEU A 147 17.79 -3.26 -4.30
CA LEU A 147 16.88 -4.38 -4.51
C LEU A 147 16.69 -4.68 -6.00
N ASP A 148 16.90 -5.94 -6.40
CA ASP A 148 16.50 -6.42 -7.73
C ASP A 148 15.00 -6.71 -7.75
N ALA A 149 14.21 -5.73 -8.20
CA ALA A 149 12.76 -5.84 -8.28
C ALA A 149 12.30 -6.13 -9.71
N ARG A 150 11.54 -7.21 -9.87
CA ARG A 150 11.03 -7.69 -11.17
C ARG A 150 9.53 -7.91 -11.13
N ALA A 151 8.85 -7.53 -12.22
CA ALA A 151 7.47 -7.89 -12.46
C ALA A 151 7.40 -9.28 -13.09
N ILE A 152 6.52 -10.12 -12.54
CA ILE A 152 6.30 -11.50 -13.02
C ILE A 152 4.83 -11.60 -13.42
N GLY A 153 4.53 -11.10 -14.63
CA GLY A 153 3.17 -11.07 -15.18
C GLY A 153 2.82 -12.30 -16.03
N GLY A 154 3.81 -13.10 -16.40
CA GLY A 154 3.61 -14.28 -17.24
C GLY A 154 4.74 -15.31 -17.09
N VAL A 155 4.57 -16.45 -17.76
CA VAL A 155 5.51 -17.58 -17.67
C VAL A 155 6.93 -17.18 -18.14
N GLY A 156 7.03 -16.38 -19.20
CA GLY A 156 8.33 -15.91 -19.70
C GLY A 156 9.08 -15.02 -18.70
N ASP A 157 8.35 -14.11 -18.04
CA ASP A 157 8.92 -13.25 -16.99
C ASP A 157 9.43 -14.08 -15.81
N PHE A 158 8.64 -15.09 -15.41
CA PHE A 158 9.02 -16.01 -14.33
C PHE A 158 10.28 -16.80 -14.68
N GLN A 159 10.33 -17.40 -15.87
CA GLN A 159 11.48 -18.17 -16.34
C GLN A 159 12.74 -17.31 -16.41
N GLY A 160 12.64 -16.09 -16.96
CA GLY A 160 13.73 -15.14 -17.01
C GLY A 160 14.23 -14.72 -15.63
N ALA A 161 13.32 -14.39 -14.71
CA ALA A 161 13.69 -14.06 -13.35
C ALA A 161 14.35 -15.24 -12.62
N LEU A 162 13.84 -16.46 -12.80
CA LEU A 162 14.38 -17.66 -12.18
C LEU A 162 15.80 -17.95 -12.68
N ALA A 163 16.03 -17.88 -13.99
CA ALA A 163 17.36 -18.10 -14.60
C ALA A 163 18.40 -17.11 -14.05
N ASP A 164 18.05 -15.83 -14.01
CA ASP A 164 18.95 -14.76 -13.52
C ASP A 164 19.18 -14.83 -12.00
N TRP A 165 18.23 -15.37 -11.25
CA TRP A 165 18.33 -15.45 -9.77
C TRP A 165 18.95 -16.74 -9.25
N GLN A 166 19.11 -17.76 -10.11
CA GLN A 166 19.77 -19.02 -9.77
C GLN A 166 21.27 -19.05 -10.14
N GLY A 167 21.70 -18.15 -11.02
CA GLY A 167 23.11 -17.97 -11.40
C GLY A 167 23.84 -17.07 -10.42
#